data_81334f7c49e80ea122be1fe086e419ca
#
_entry.id   81334f7c49e80ea122be1fe086e419ca
#
_cell.length_a   1.000
_cell.length_b   1.000
_cell.length_c   1.000
_cell.angle_alpha   90.00
_cell.angle_beta   90.00
_cell.angle_gamma   90.00
#
_symmetry.space_group_name_H-M   'P 1'
#
loop_
_entity.id
_entity.type
_entity.pdbx_description
1 polymer ?
#
loop_
_entity_poly.entity_id
_entity_poly.type
_entity_poly.pdbx_seq_one_letter_code
_entity_poly.pdbx_strand_id
1 'polypeptide(L)'
;MFFKSLMVGATAAALCAGMANAADCGLSPEAQSGQAVSKQCMSCHVIEADKPSRPTAPNIHEVFGALPAGRKDFPYSDGMLGASAKGATWTEDALFEYLADPKAYLNRINGAEVKHKMFFQLKDEQKRRDVIAFLKAIKGKPECN
;
A
#
# COMPACT_ATOMS: atom_id res chain seq x y z
N MET A 1 44.18 -51.42 -41.24
CA MET A 1 43.28 -51.50 -40.03
C MET A 1 42.99 -50.10 -39.58
N PHE A 2 41.81 -49.58 -39.92
CA PHE A 2 41.41 -48.20 -39.59
C PHE A 2 40.39 -48.22 -38.46
N PHE A 3 40.77 -47.72 -37.28
CA PHE A 3 39.83 -47.55 -36.17
C PHE A 3 39.08 -46.23 -36.36
N LYS A 4 37.76 -46.31 -36.54
CA LYS A 4 36.84 -45.17 -36.51
C LYS A 4 36.43 -44.93 -35.08
N SER A 5 36.90 -43.81 -34.48
CA SER A 5 36.37 -43.31 -33.21
C SER A 5 35.03 -42.60 -33.42
N LEU A 6 33.97 -43.13 -32.79
CA LEU A 6 32.68 -42.49 -32.67
C LEU A 6 32.77 -41.48 -31.53
N MET A 7 32.63 -40.16 -31.82
CA MET A 7 32.34 -39.15 -30.80
C MET A 7 30.84 -39.11 -30.53
N VAL A 8 30.46 -39.49 -29.30
CA VAL A 8 29.09 -39.29 -28.78
C VAL A 8 29.03 -37.88 -28.19
N GLY A 9 28.33 -36.99 -28.90
CA GLY A 9 28.02 -35.64 -28.40
C GLY A 9 26.92 -35.72 -27.38
N ALA A 10 27.21 -35.38 -26.13
CA ALA A 10 26.21 -35.19 -25.09
C ALA A 10 25.63 -33.75 -25.19
N THR A 11 24.41 -33.65 -25.69
CA THR A 11 23.62 -32.40 -25.64
C THR A 11 23.06 -32.23 -24.26
N ALA A 12 23.65 -31.28 -23.49
CA ALA A 12 23.10 -30.81 -22.23
C ALA A 12 21.89 -29.92 -22.51
N ALA A 13 20.69 -30.44 -22.29
CA ALA A 13 19.47 -29.62 -22.27
C ALA A 13 19.46 -28.79 -20.99
N ALA A 14 19.71 -27.47 -21.13
CA ALA A 14 19.53 -26.51 -20.04
C ALA A 14 18.02 -26.36 -19.78
N LEU A 15 17.52 -26.93 -18.69
CA LEU A 15 16.21 -26.62 -18.15
C LEU A 15 16.25 -25.19 -17.57
N CYS A 16 15.79 -24.23 -18.35
CA CYS A 16 15.40 -22.92 -17.81
C CYS A 16 14.15 -23.14 -16.95
N ALA A 17 14.36 -23.38 -15.64
CA ALA A 17 13.28 -23.26 -14.67
C ALA A 17 12.80 -21.81 -14.72
N GLY A 18 11.65 -21.56 -15.32
CA GLY A 18 10.97 -20.28 -15.27
C GLY A 18 10.70 -19.94 -13.81
N MET A 19 11.50 -18.99 -13.28
CA MET A 19 11.12 -18.34 -12.04
C MET A 19 9.80 -17.64 -12.33
N ALA A 20 8.74 -18.04 -11.62
CA ALA A 20 7.49 -17.29 -11.58
C ALA A 20 7.87 -15.88 -11.10
N ASN A 21 7.85 -14.91 -12.00
CA ASN A 21 8.02 -13.52 -11.67
C ASN A 21 6.90 -13.16 -10.67
N ALA A 22 7.25 -12.93 -9.42
CA ALA A 22 6.47 -12.02 -8.61
C ALA A 22 6.29 -10.76 -9.47
N ALA A 23 5.05 -10.31 -9.66
CA ALA A 23 4.76 -9.19 -10.53
C ALA A 23 5.73 -8.05 -10.20
N ASP A 24 6.50 -7.63 -11.20
CA ASP A 24 7.39 -6.48 -11.01
C ASP A 24 6.53 -5.23 -10.90
N CYS A 25 6.28 -4.83 -9.66
CA CYS A 25 5.46 -3.65 -9.35
C CYS A 25 6.17 -2.33 -9.68
N GLY A 26 7.40 -2.38 -10.18
CA GLY A 26 8.18 -1.19 -10.54
C GLY A 26 8.28 -0.19 -9.38
N LEU A 27 8.44 -0.69 -8.15
CA LEU A 27 8.53 0.17 -6.97
C LEU A 27 9.85 0.95 -6.98
N SER A 28 9.76 2.27 -6.81
CA SER A 28 10.94 3.09 -6.54
C SER A 28 11.61 2.67 -5.21
N PRO A 29 12.87 3.06 -4.96
CA PRO A 29 13.53 2.78 -3.68
C PRO A 29 12.74 3.27 -2.46
N GLU A 30 12.11 4.44 -2.56
CA GLU A 30 11.24 5.00 -1.52
C GLU A 30 9.99 4.13 -1.31
N ALA A 31 9.35 3.69 -2.39
CA ALA A 31 8.18 2.82 -2.32
C ALA A 31 8.53 1.43 -1.75
N GLN A 32 9.72 0.89 -2.04
CA GLN A 32 10.22 -0.34 -1.42
C GLN A 32 10.43 -0.17 0.10
N SER A 33 11.04 0.95 0.51
CA SER A 33 11.13 1.33 1.93
C SER A 33 9.74 1.47 2.55
N GLY A 34 8.81 2.09 1.83
CA GLY A 34 7.42 2.26 2.23
C GLY A 34 6.65 0.95 2.38
N GLN A 35 6.92 -0.04 1.53
CA GLN A 35 6.39 -1.39 1.67
C GLN A 35 6.83 -2.03 2.99
N ALA A 36 8.09 -1.84 3.39
CA ALA A 36 8.55 -2.32 4.69
C ALA A 36 7.87 -1.58 5.85
N VAL A 37 7.66 -0.26 5.74
CA VAL A 37 6.93 0.54 6.74
C VAL A 37 5.47 0.12 6.84
N SER A 38 4.81 -0.19 5.71
CA SER A 38 3.40 -0.55 5.64
C SER A 38 3.02 -1.79 6.46
N LYS A 39 3.99 -2.65 6.80
CA LYS A 39 3.78 -3.80 7.71
C LYS A 39 3.20 -3.39 9.06
N GLN A 40 3.51 -2.18 9.55
CA GLN A 40 2.93 -1.63 10.76
C GLN A 40 1.44 -1.32 10.59
N CYS A 41 1.03 -0.90 9.40
CA CYS A 41 -0.37 -0.61 9.05
C CYS A 41 -1.20 -1.88 8.96
N MET A 42 -0.60 -2.98 8.50
CA MET A 42 -1.26 -4.27 8.30
C MET A 42 -1.70 -4.96 9.60
N SER A 43 -1.27 -4.47 10.76
CA SER A 43 -1.81 -4.92 12.04
C SER A 43 -3.32 -4.63 12.16
N CYS A 44 -3.79 -3.57 11.53
CA CYS A 44 -5.20 -3.15 11.53
C CYS A 44 -5.83 -3.15 10.14
N HIS A 45 -5.10 -2.69 9.12
CA HIS A 45 -5.57 -2.54 7.74
C HIS A 45 -5.32 -3.77 6.87
N VAL A 46 -6.01 -3.82 5.73
CA VAL A 46 -5.73 -4.68 4.59
C VAL A 46 -5.14 -3.82 3.48
N ILE A 47 -4.21 -4.38 2.71
CA ILE A 47 -3.56 -3.71 1.57
C ILE A 47 -3.83 -4.46 0.26
N GLU A 48 -4.26 -5.71 0.30
CA GLU A 48 -4.57 -6.51 -0.88
C GLU A 48 -5.86 -6.00 -1.56
N ALA A 49 -5.81 -5.78 -2.89
CA ALA A 49 -6.88 -5.14 -3.65
C ALA A 49 -8.25 -5.81 -3.49
N ASP A 50 -8.29 -7.13 -3.54
CA ASP A 50 -9.53 -7.91 -3.59
C ASP A 50 -10.09 -8.30 -2.21
N LYS A 51 -9.45 -7.85 -1.14
CA LYS A 51 -9.86 -8.19 0.21
C LYS A 51 -10.82 -7.15 0.79
N PRO A 52 -11.83 -7.59 1.56
CA PRO A 52 -12.69 -6.67 2.29
C PRO A 52 -11.91 -5.96 3.41
N SER A 53 -12.46 -4.86 3.89
CA SER A 53 -12.00 -4.19 5.09
C SER A 53 -12.08 -5.12 6.31
N ARG A 54 -11.22 -4.88 7.30
CA ARG A 54 -11.34 -5.54 8.61
C ARG A 54 -12.32 -4.78 9.52
N PRO A 55 -12.86 -5.41 10.54
CA PRO A 55 -13.66 -4.68 11.55
C PRO A 55 -12.87 -3.55 12.23
N THR A 56 -11.56 -3.67 12.31
CA THR A 56 -10.64 -2.70 12.96
C THR A 56 -10.33 -1.50 12.10
N ALA A 57 -10.19 -1.69 10.76
CA ALA A 57 -9.78 -0.63 9.85
C ALA A 57 -10.13 -0.95 8.38
N PRO A 58 -10.31 0.10 7.53
CA PRO A 58 -10.62 -0.11 6.12
C PRO A 58 -9.41 -0.70 5.35
N ASN A 59 -9.71 -1.36 4.22
CA ASN A 59 -8.69 -1.68 3.23
C ASN A 59 -8.16 -0.38 2.61
N ILE A 60 -6.84 -0.25 2.52
CA ILE A 60 -6.15 0.98 2.08
C ILE A 60 -5.42 0.84 0.73
N HIS A 61 -5.64 -0.25 -0.01
CA HIS A 61 -5.01 -0.43 -1.33
C HIS A 61 -5.27 0.75 -2.27
N GLU A 62 -6.51 1.23 -2.33
CA GLU A 62 -6.93 2.35 -3.20
C GLU A 62 -6.98 3.71 -2.48
N VAL A 63 -6.33 3.85 -1.32
CA VAL A 63 -6.47 5.05 -0.50
C VAL A 63 -5.92 6.31 -1.17
N PHE A 64 -4.80 6.21 -1.89
CA PHE A 64 -4.17 7.37 -2.51
C PHE A 64 -5.09 8.04 -3.55
N GLY A 65 -5.37 9.32 -3.40
CA GLY A 65 -6.24 10.08 -4.27
C GLY A 65 -7.74 9.79 -4.09
N ALA A 66 -8.14 8.91 -3.17
CA ALA A 66 -9.54 8.67 -2.86
C ALA A 66 -10.10 9.72 -1.88
N LEU A 67 -11.42 9.78 -1.78
CA LEU A 67 -12.09 10.54 -0.72
C LEU A 67 -11.92 9.83 0.64
N PRO A 68 -11.80 10.56 1.76
CA PRO A 68 -11.99 9.97 3.07
C PRO A 68 -13.36 9.27 3.16
N ALA A 69 -13.43 8.20 3.94
CA ALA A 69 -14.64 7.38 4.05
C ALA A 69 -15.16 6.79 2.71
N GLY A 70 -14.28 6.57 1.73
CA GLY A 70 -14.67 6.12 0.39
C GLY A 70 -15.12 4.66 0.30
N ARG A 71 -14.76 3.80 1.26
CA ARG A 71 -15.16 2.39 1.25
C ARG A 71 -16.51 2.20 1.93
N LYS A 72 -17.39 1.43 1.28
CA LYS A 72 -18.75 1.14 1.78
C LYS A 72 -18.78 0.01 2.80
N ASP A 73 -17.73 -0.79 2.86
CA ASP A 73 -17.63 -1.98 3.71
C ASP A 73 -16.99 -1.70 5.09
N PHE A 74 -16.87 -0.41 5.48
CA PHE A 74 -16.30 -0.01 6.76
C PHE A 74 -17.09 1.14 7.42
N PRO A 75 -17.43 1.02 8.74
CA PRO A 75 -18.13 2.07 9.48
C PRO A 75 -17.14 3.14 9.96
N TYR A 76 -17.03 4.24 9.23
CA TYR A 76 -16.14 5.34 9.56
C TYR A 76 -16.58 6.16 10.77
N SER A 77 -15.65 6.95 11.33
CA SER A 77 -15.95 7.92 12.38
C SER A 77 -16.60 9.18 11.81
N ASP A 78 -17.29 9.94 12.68
CA ASP A 78 -17.91 11.21 12.30
C ASP A 78 -16.90 12.19 11.71
N GLY A 79 -15.68 12.24 12.28
CA GLY A 79 -14.60 13.08 11.73
C GLY A 79 -14.18 12.70 10.32
N MET A 80 -14.14 11.41 10.00
CA MET A 80 -13.80 10.94 8.66
C MET A 80 -14.93 11.21 7.67
N LEU A 81 -16.18 11.00 8.07
CA LEU A 81 -17.38 11.31 7.28
C LEU A 81 -17.48 12.81 7.01
N GLY A 82 -17.21 13.65 8.03
CA GLY A 82 -17.18 15.09 7.91
C GLY A 82 -16.09 15.59 6.96
N ALA A 83 -14.89 15.02 7.00
CA ALA A 83 -13.82 15.34 6.06
C ALA A 83 -14.22 14.99 4.61
N SER A 84 -14.87 13.85 4.42
CA SER A 84 -15.41 13.45 3.10
C SER A 84 -16.45 14.43 2.59
N ALA A 85 -17.41 14.81 3.44
CA ALA A 85 -18.47 15.77 3.10
C ALA A 85 -17.93 17.15 2.72
N LYS A 86 -16.76 17.52 3.23
CA LYS A 86 -16.05 18.77 2.88
C LYS A 86 -15.17 18.66 1.63
N GLY A 87 -15.20 17.53 0.95
CA GLY A 87 -14.47 17.32 -0.29
C GLY A 87 -12.96 17.09 -0.10
N ALA A 88 -12.53 16.70 1.09
CA ALA A 88 -11.14 16.31 1.31
C ALA A 88 -10.77 15.13 0.41
N THR A 89 -9.50 15.08 0.01
CA THR A 89 -8.95 14.00 -0.82
C THR A 89 -7.63 13.53 -0.21
N TRP A 90 -7.34 12.26 -0.26
CA TRP A 90 -6.09 11.68 0.21
C TRP A 90 -4.93 11.96 -0.75
N THR A 91 -4.59 13.24 -0.87
CA THR A 91 -3.36 13.68 -1.54
C THR A 91 -2.12 13.28 -0.74
N GLU A 92 -0.94 13.46 -1.34
CA GLU A 92 0.32 13.22 -0.65
C GLU A 92 0.44 14.04 0.64
N ASP A 93 0.13 15.36 0.58
CA ASP A 93 0.17 16.26 1.74
C ASP A 93 -0.89 15.87 2.79
N ALA A 94 -2.10 15.54 2.36
CA ALA A 94 -3.17 15.12 3.26
C ALA A 94 -2.82 13.85 4.04
N LEU A 95 -2.27 12.85 3.36
CA LEU A 95 -1.77 11.63 3.99
C LEU A 95 -0.58 11.92 4.90
N PHE A 96 0.33 12.81 4.49
CA PHE A 96 1.50 13.17 5.29
C PHE A 96 1.11 13.81 6.63
N GLU A 97 0.16 14.74 6.62
CA GLU A 97 -0.38 15.34 7.85
C GLU A 97 -1.19 14.34 8.67
N TYR A 98 -2.10 13.59 8.02
CA TYR A 98 -2.95 12.63 8.71
C TYR A 98 -2.14 11.54 9.43
N LEU A 99 -1.12 11.00 8.80
CA LEU A 99 -0.27 9.97 9.41
C LEU A 99 0.57 10.51 10.58
N ALA A 100 0.88 11.81 10.60
CA ALA A 100 1.57 12.44 11.72
C ALA A 100 0.69 12.54 12.96
N ASP A 101 -0.56 12.96 12.78
CA ASP A 101 -1.57 13.10 13.84
C ASP A 101 -3.00 13.04 13.25
N PRO A 102 -3.64 11.86 13.23
CA PRO A 102 -4.98 11.69 12.68
C PRO A 102 -6.03 12.59 13.35
N LYS A 103 -5.94 12.78 14.68
CA LYS A 103 -6.88 13.62 15.43
C LYS A 103 -6.75 15.07 15.02
N ALA A 104 -5.53 15.60 15.02
CA ALA A 104 -5.28 17.00 14.68
C ALA A 104 -5.70 17.31 13.24
N TYR A 105 -5.38 16.42 12.29
CA TYR A 105 -5.79 16.56 10.90
C TYR A 105 -7.32 16.62 10.76
N LEU A 106 -8.05 15.66 11.36
CA LEU A 106 -9.51 15.61 11.25
C LEU A 106 -10.17 16.80 11.93
N ASN A 107 -9.68 17.26 13.10
CA ASN A 107 -10.19 18.45 13.77
C ASN A 107 -10.00 19.69 12.89
N ARG A 108 -8.83 19.85 12.27
CA ARG A 108 -8.55 20.98 11.37
C ARG A 108 -9.50 20.96 10.15
N ILE A 109 -9.66 19.83 9.48
CA ILE A 109 -10.55 19.75 8.31
C ILE A 109 -12.00 20.01 8.70
N ASN A 110 -12.44 19.50 9.85
CA ASN A 110 -13.83 19.68 10.29
C ASN A 110 -14.09 21.07 10.89
N GLY A 111 -13.06 21.79 11.32
CA GLY A 111 -13.20 23.07 12.02
C GLY A 111 -13.71 22.93 13.46
N ALA A 112 -13.66 21.72 14.01
CA ALA A 112 -14.11 21.41 15.36
C ALA A 112 -13.45 20.11 15.86
N GLU A 113 -13.51 19.87 17.17
CA GLU A 113 -13.11 18.60 17.73
C GLU A 113 -14.10 17.50 17.30
N VAL A 114 -13.60 16.41 16.72
CA VAL A 114 -14.41 15.33 16.18
C VAL A 114 -13.92 13.95 16.66
N LYS A 115 -14.82 12.97 16.64
CA LYS A 115 -14.46 11.57 16.92
C LYS A 115 -13.60 11.02 15.79
N HIS A 116 -12.58 10.25 16.12
CA HIS A 116 -11.72 9.52 15.21
C HIS A 116 -11.52 8.09 15.71
N LYS A 117 -11.05 7.20 14.83
CA LYS A 117 -10.86 5.77 15.15
C LYS A 117 -9.41 5.31 14.97
N MET A 118 -8.58 6.03 14.25
CA MET A 118 -7.17 5.73 14.08
C MET A 118 -6.35 6.48 15.12
N PHE A 119 -5.75 5.74 16.05
CA PHE A 119 -4.91 6.30 17.14
C PHE A 119 -3.42 6.16 16.87
N PHE A 120 -3.04 5.42 15.83
CA PHE A 120 -1.66 5.27 15.42
C PHE A 120 -1.12 6.57 14.81
N GLN A 121 0.10 6.93 15.17
CA GLN A 121 0.82 8.10 14.65
C GLN A 121 2.18 7.67 14.13
N LEU A 122 2.49 7.99 12.89
CA LEU A 122 3.81 7.76 12.30
C LEU A 122 4.64 9.03 12.40
N LYS A 123 5.39 9.20 13.50
CA LYS A 123 6.12 10.44 13.79
C LYS A 123 7.32 10.70 12.86
N ASP A 124 7.94 9.65 12.36
CA ASP A 124 9.09 9.74 11.47
C ASP A 124 8.66 10.25 10.08
N GLU A 125 9.18 11.41 9.68
CA GLU A 125 8.83 12.05 8.41
C GLU A 125 9.23 11.23 7.19
N GLN A 126 10.43 10.63 7.21
CA GLN A 126 10.89 9.83 6.08
C GLN A 126 10.02 8.59 5.89
N LYS A 127 9.67 7.92 6.97
CA LYS A 127 8.75 6.78 6.92
C LYS A 127 7.35 7.16 6.41
N ARG A 128 6.86 8.37 6.73
CA ARG A 128 5.61 8.87 6.15
C ARG A 128 5.72 9.04 4.64
N ARG A 129 6.79 9.67 4.15
CA ARG A 129 7.04 9.84 2.70
C ARG A 129 7.12 8.50 2.01
N ASP A 130 7.90 7.57 2.56
CA ASP A 130 8.10 6.25 2.00
C ASP A 130 6.79 5.46 1.89
N VAL A 131 5.99 5.40 2.98
CA VAL A 131 4.72 4.66 2.95
C VAL A 131 3.69 5.30 2.01
N ILE A 132 3.68 6.62 1.87
CA ILE A 132 2.84 7.32 0.90
C ILE A 132 3.28 7.00 -0.53
N ALA A 133 4.59 6.98 -0.80
CA ALA A 133 5.13 6.55 -2.10
C ALA A 133 4.71 5.12 -2.45
N PHE A 134 4.72 4.21 -1.47
CA PHE A 134 4.25 2.85 -1.65
C PHE A 134 2.74 2.80 -1.96
N LEU A 135 1.89 3.45 -1.15
CA LEU A 135 0.45 3.48 -1.37
C LEU A 135 0.07 4.10 -2.73
N LYS A 136 0.84 5.10 -3.17
CA LYS A 136 0.69 5.69 -4.51
C LYS A 136 1.08 4.70 -5.61
N ALA A 137 2.14 3.94 -5.41
CA ALA A 137 2.66 3.00 -6.39
C ALA A 137 1.78 1.77 -6.61
N ILE A 138 1.09 1.29 -5.56
CA ILE A 138 0.21 0.10 -5.65
C ILE A 138 -1.21 0.43 -6.13
N LYS A 139 -1.62 1.69 -6.07
CA LYS A 139 -2.96 2.11 -6.48
C LYS A 139 -3.27 1.66 -7.92
N GLY A 140 -4.41 0.99 -8.10
CA GLY A 140 -4.83 0.48 -9.40
C GLY A 140 -4.03 -0.70 -9.93
N LYS A 141 -3.17 -1.30 -9.08
CA LYS A 141 -2.35 -2.48 -9.41
C LYS A 141 -2.68 -3.63 -8.46
N PRO A 142 -3.72 -4.41 -8.74
CA PRO A 142 -4.19 -5.46 -7.82
C PRO A 142 -3.15 -6.55 -7.53
N GLU A 143 -2.17 -6.72 -8.40
CA GLU A 143 -1.05 -7.64 -8.24
C GLU A 143 0.04 -7.14 -7.27
N CYS A 144 -0.02 -5.85 -6.88
CA CYS A 144 0.98 -5.19 -6.04
C CYS A 144 0.45 -4.93 -4.63
N ASN A 145 1.07 -5.55 -3.61
CA ASN A 145 0.71 -5.40 -2.19
C ASN A 145 1.86 -5.81 -1.24
#